data_c0bb6f2cc3b3e45fd2f48157ffc545e6
#
_entry.id   c0bb6f2cc3b3e45fd2f48157ffc545e6
#
_cell.length_a   1.000
_cell.length_b   1.000
_cell.length_c   1.000
_cell.angle_alpha   90.00
_cell.angle_beta   90.00
_cell.angle_gamma   90.00
#
_symmetry.space_group_name_H-M   'P 1'
#
loop_
_entity.id
_entity.type
_entity.pdbx_description
1 polymer ?
#
loop_
_entity_poly.entity_id
_entity_poly.type
_entity_poly.pdbx_seq_one_letter_code
_entity_poly.pdbx_strand_id
1 'polypeptide(L)'
;MKIIYIHQYFRKPTESGGTRSYWIAKELIKKNHDVLVISTKNNMDSSKKHEIVDGIKVLYLNVPYSNNLSIFARIKSFLSFMFMSSYYLLKEKNVDAVFATSTPLTVGFPALIGKWFKGIPYTFEVRDLWPEVPIQMGALKNKLLIKLAVGFEKTIYKNASHIIALSPGMEKGALNR
;
A
#
# COMPACT_ATOMS: atom_id res chain seq x y z
N MET A 1 -7.88 -5.33 18.14
CA MET A 1 -7.22 -4.14 17.54
C MET A 1 -7.95 -3.78 16.25
N LYS A 2 -8.05 -2.47 15.94
CA LYS A 2 -8.50 -2.00 14.62
C LYS A 2 -7.31 -1.76 13.72
N ILE A 3 -7.22 -2.52 12.64
CA ILE A 3 -6.09 -2.49 11.69
C ILE A 3 -6.58 -1.95 10.36
N ILE A 4 -5.91 -0.91 9.85
CA ILE A 4 -6.11 -0.44 8.48
C ILE A 4 -5.07 -1.12 7.59
N TYR A 5 -5.55 -1.92 6.64
CA TYR A 5 -4.69 -2.61 5.68
C TYR A 5 -4.70 -1.87 4.35
N ILE A 6 -3.60 -1.22 3.99
CA ILE A 6 -3.47 -0.45 2.75
C ILE A 6 -2.78 -1.29 1.68
N HIS A 7 -3.53 -1.66 0.66
CA HIS A 7 -3.02 -2.38 -0.51
C HIS A 7 -3.78 -1.97 -1.76
N GLN A 8 -3.10 -1.33 -2.71
CA GLN A 8 -3.74 -0.79 -3.91
C GLN A 8 -4.45 -1.86 -4.75
N TYR A 9 -3.92 -3.08 -4.80
CA TYR A 9 -4.39 -4.17 -5.67
C TYR A 9 -4.96 -5.35 -4.89
N PHE A 10 -5.87 -5.10 -3.95
CA PHE A 10 -6.56 -6.18 -3.24
C PHE A 10 -7.39 -7.01 -4.22
N ARG A 11 -7.23 -8.33 -4.19
CA ARG A 11 -7.93 -9.30 -5.05
C ARG A 11 -8.47 -10.47 -4.23
N LYS A 12 -9.65 -10.96 -4.64
CA LYS A 12 -10.22 -12.21 -4.12
C LYS A 12 -9.56 -13.42 -4.77
N PRO A 13 -9.62 -14.61 -4.14
CA PRO A 13 -9.13 -15.84 -4.76
C PRO A 13 -9.78 -16.21 -6.10
N THR A 14 -10.98 -15.70 -6.37
CA THR A 14 -11.71 -15.89 -7.63
C THR A 14 -11.31 -14.91 -8.74
N GLU A 15 -10.45 -13.93 -8.43
CA GLU A 15 -9.97 -12.92 -9.37
C GLU A 15 -8.53 -13.21 -9.77
N SER A 16 -8.14 -12.78 -10.98
CA SER A 16 -6.74 -12.88 -11.42
C SER A 16 -5.86 -11.87 -10.66
N GLY A 17 -4.68 -12.30 -10.22
CA GLY A 17 -3.71 -11.47 -9.51
C GLY A 17 -3.25 -12.04 -8.18
N GLY A 18 -2.51 -11.25 -7.42
CA GLY A 18 -1.99 -11.66 -6.12
C GLY A 18 -3.05 -11.60 -5.03
N THR A 19 -3.35 -12.71 -4.37
CA THR A 19 -4.39 -12.85 -3.33
C THR A 19 -3.82 -12.79 -1.91
N ARG A 20 -2.53 -12.50 -1.74
CA ARG A 20 -1.84 -12.52 -0.44
C ARG A 20 -2.52 -11.63 0.60
N SER A 21 -2.89 -10.40 0.23
CA SER A 21 -3.56 -9.47 1.16
C SER A 21 -4.94 -9.97 1.62
N TYR A 22 -5.64 -10.71 0.77
CA TYR A 22 -6.89 -11.35 1.15
C TYR A 22 -6.66 -12.36 2.29
N TRP A 23 -5.70 -13.26 2.12
CA TRP A 23 -5.41 -14.28 3.13
C TRP A 23 -4.88 -13.69 4.44
N ILE A 24 -4.01 -12.67 4.37
CA ILE A 24 -3.53 -11.96 5.57
C ILE A 24 -4.71 -11.29 6.30
N ALA A 25 -5.60 -10.59 5.58
CA ALA A 25 -6.78 -9.97 6.18
C ALA A 25 -7.70 -11.02 6.84
N LYS A 26 -7.92 -12.18 6.19
CA LYS A 26 -8.69 -13.28 6.76
C LYS A 26 -8.09 -13.81 8.05
N GLU A 27 -6.77 -14.02 8.08
CA GLU A 27 -6.10 -14.52 9.29
C GLU A 27 -6.12 -13.49 10.44
N LEU A 28 -6.00 -12.20 10.12
CA LEU A 28 -6.15 -11.15 11.13
C LEU A 28 -7.57 -11.12 11.73
N ILE A 29 -8.60 -11.29 10.89
CA ILE A 29 -9.99 -11.35 11.35
C ILE A 29 -10.23 -12.60 12.22
N LYS A 30 -9.69 -13.77 11.84
CA LYS A 30 -9.76 -14.98 12.67
C LYS A 30 -9.12 -14.79 14.06
N LYS A 31 -8.13 -13.92 14.16
CA LYS A 31 -7.50 -13.52 15.42
C LYS A 31 -8.24 -12.39 16.15
N ASN A 32 -9.52 -12.16 15.81
CA ASN A 32 -10.40 -11.16 16.42
C ASN A 32 -9.90 -9.69 16.26
N HIS A 33 -9.23 -9.38 15.15
CA HIS A 33 -8.94 -8.00 14.79
C HIS A 33 -10.05 -7.43 13.90
N ASP A 34 -10.38 -6.14 14.09
CA ASP A 34 -11.24 -5.39 13.18
C ASP A 34 -10.38 -4.87 12.02
N VAL A 35 -10.55 -5.42 10.82
CA VAL A 35 -9.72 -5.11 9.66
C VAL A 35 -10.53 -4.33 8.63
N LEU A 36 -10.02 -3.16 8.24
CA LEU A 36 -10.49 -2.40 7.08
C LEU A 36 -9.40 -2.36 6.01
N VAL A 37 -9.65 -2.98 4.89
CA VAL A 37 -8.77 -2.88 3.71
C VAL A 37 -9.09 -1.62 2.94
N ILE A 38 -8.09 -0.80 2.59
CA ILE A 38 -8.22 0.32 1.65
C ILE A 38 -7.54 -0.09 0.34
N SER A 39 -8.32 -0.12 -0.74
CA SER A 39 -7.87 -0.60 -2.05
C SER A 39 -8.49 0.20 -3.20
N THR A 40 -8.17 -0.17 -4.43
CA THR A 40 -8.78 0.43 -5.63
C THR A 40 -9.75 -0.53 -6.31
N LYS A 41 -10.74 0.05 -6.98
CA LYS A 41 -11.62 -0.64 -7.91
C LYS A 41 -11.91 0.29 -9.10
N ASN A 42 -11.84 -0.26 -10.31
CA ASN A 42 -12.13 0.50 -11.53
C ASN A 42 -13.65 0.58 -11.75
N ASN A 43 -14.08 1.56 -12.52
CA ASN A 43 -15.44 1.68 -13.05
C ASN A 43 -16.53 1.66 -11.96
N MET A 44 -16.35 2.50 -10.95
CA MET A 44 -17.37 2.75 -9.93
C MET A 44 -18.13 4.04 -10.25
N ASP A 45 -19.42 4.06 -9.98
CA ASP A 45 -20.28 5.25 -10.14
C ASP A 45 -19.99 6.35 -9.11
N SER A 46 -19.25 6.02 -8.05
CA SER A 46 -18.88 6.91 -6.96
C SER A 46 -17.38 6.95 -6.74
N SER A 47 -16.87 8.00 -6.08
CA SER A 47 -15.45 8.14 -5.75
C SER A 47 -14.94 7.07 -4.79
N LYS A 48 -15.83 6.45 -4.00
CA LYS A 48 -15.55 5.37 -3.06
C LYS A 48 -16.74 4.44 -2.88
N LYS A 49 -16.48 3.21 -2.48
CA LYS A 49 -17.50 2.22 -2.13
C LYS A 49 -17.03 1.36 -0.96
N HIS A 50 -17.89 1.16 0.03
CA HIS A 50 -17.68 0.16 1.07
C HIS A 50 -18.31 -1.15 0.64
N GLU A 51 -17.55 -2.23 0.71
CA GLU A 51 -18.02 -3.59 0.45
C GLU A 51 -17.57 -4.53 1.57
N ILE A 52 -18.31 -5.60 1.78
CA ILE A 52 -17.89 -6.74 2.61
C ILE A 52 -17.56 -7.89 1.66
N VAL A 53 -16.29 -8.29 1.65
CA VAL A 53 -15.77 -9.36 0.79
C VAL A 53 -15.41 -10.54 1.67
N ASP A 54 -16.23 -11.57 1.68
CA ASP A 54 -16.07 -12.79 2.52
C ASP A 54 -15.79 -12.45 4.01
N GLY A 55 -16.47 -11.43 4.55
CA GLY A 55 -16.32 -10.95 5.92
C GLY A 55 -15.21 -9.90 6.10
N ILE A 56 -14.41 -9.59 5.08
CA ILE A 56 -13.42 -8.51 5.10
C ILE A 56 -14.11 -7.20 4.74
N LYS A 57 -14.02 -6.18 5.60
CA LYS A 57 -14.44 -4.81 5.27
C LYS A 57 -13.45 -4.20 4.28
N VAL A 58 -13.93 -3.75 3.13
CA VAL A 58 -13.08 -3.12 2.11
C VAL A 58 -13.63 -1.76 1.74
N LEU A 59 -12.79 -0.75 1.80
CA LEU A 59 -13.04 0.57 1.23
C LEU A 59 -12.35 0.62 -0.14
N TYR A 60 -13.14 0.54 -1.19
CA TYR A 60 -12.67 0.74 -2.55
C TYR A 60 -12.66 2.23 -2.92
N LEU A 61 -11.57 2.68 -3.47
CA LEU A 61 -11.40 4.02 -4.04
C LEU A 61 -11.45 3.93 -5.56
N ASN A 62 -12.19 4.83 -6.21
CA ASN A 62 -12.29 4.89 -7.68
C ASN A 62 -11.03 5.51 -8.26
N VAL A 63 -9.99 4.71 -8.34
CA VAL A 63 -8.72 5.09 -8.96
C VAL A 63 -8.45 4.12 -10.11
N PRO A 64 -8.66 4.55 -11.36
CA PRO A 64 -8.48 3.68 -12.51
C PRO A 64 -7.02 3.26 -12.66
N TYR A 65 -6.79 1.96 -12.82
CA TYR A 65 -5.50 1.39 -13.13
C TYR A 65 -5.62 0.27 -14.15
N SER A 66 -4.71 0.27 -15.11
CA SER A 66 -4.54 -0.81 -16.09
C SER A 66 -3.07 -0.89 -16.50
N ASN A 67 -2.61 -2.09 -16.86
CA ASN A 67 -1.26 -2.29 -17.40
C ASN A 67 -1.04 -1.60 -18.76
N ASN A 68 -2.12 -1.25 -19.47
CA ASN A 68 -2.09 -0.53 -20.74
C ASN A 68 -2.03 1.00 -20.61
N LEU A 69 -2.06 1.52 -19.38
CA LEU A 69 -1.94 2.95 -19.14
C LEU A 69 -0.56 3.48 -19.49
N SER A 70 -0.50 4.70 -20.04
CA SER A 70 0.75 5.44 -20.20
C SER A 70 1.45 5.65 -18.85
N ILE A 71 2.76 5.92 -18.87
CA ILE A 71 3.55 6.15 -17.65
C ILE A 71 2.93 7.29 -16.82
N PHE A 72 2.54 8.39 -17.45
CA PHE A 72 1.89 9.52 -16.77
C PHE A 72 0.56 9.13 -16.10
N ALA A 73 -0.27 8.34 -16.78
CA ALA A 73 -1.54 7.88 -16.23
C ALA A 73 -1.33 6.93 -15.03
N ARG A 74 -0.28 6.07 -15.06
CA ARG A 74 0.09 5.24 -13.91
C ARG A 74 0.56 6.06 -12.73
N ILE A 75 1.43 7.06 -12.94
CA ILE A 75 1.88 7.96 -11.88
C ILE A 75 0.69 8.70 -11.27
N LYS A 76 -0.22 9.24 -12.10
CA LYS A 76 -1.45 9.88 -11.63
C LYS A 76 -2.29 8.93 -10.77
N SER A 77 -2.45 7.67 -11.19
CA SER A 77 -3.16 6.64 -10.44
C SER A 77 -2.50 6.40 -9.07
N PHE A 78 -1.17 6.25 -9.02
CA PHE A 78 -0.43 6.03 -7.77
C PHE A 78 -0.57 7.23 -6.82
N LEU A 79 -0.43 8.45 -7.32
CA LEU A 79 -0.59 9.66 -6.52
C LEU A 79 -2.04 9.84 -6.05
N SER A 80 -3.02 9.57 -6.91
CA SER A 80 -4.44 9.62 -6.53
C SER A 80 -4.74 8.64 -5.40
N PHE A 81 -4.30 7.39 -5.52
CA PHE A 81 -4.46 6.40 -4.46
C PHE A 81 -3.76 6.84 -3.17
N MET A 82 -2.53 7.31 -3.27
CA MET A 82 -1.72 7.79 -2.15
C MET A 82 -2.45 8.88 -1.34
N PHE A 83 -2.97 9.92 -2.01
CA PHE A 83 -3.67 11.01 -1.32
C PHE A 83 -5.05 10.60 -0.82
N MET A 84 -5.83 9.86 -1.61
CA MET A 84 -7.16 9.41 -1.18
C MET A 84 -7.07 8.44 -0.01
N SER A 85 -6.17 7.47 -0.02
CA SER A 85 -5.98 6.54 1.09
C SER A 85 -5.47 7.23 2.36
N SER A 86 -4.60 8.25 2.23
CA SER A 86 -4.18 9.09 3.36
C SER A 86 -5.37 9.84 3.99
N TYR A 87 -6.21 10.46 3.15
CA TYR A 87 -7.39 11.17 3.62
C TYR A 87 -8.37 10.26 4.39
N TYR A 88 -8.65 9.06 3.84
CA TYR A 88 -9.56 8.13 4.51
C TYR A 88 -8.95 7.52 5.77
N LEU A 89 -7.64 7.20 5.78
CA LEU A 89 -6.94 6.79 6.99
C LEU A 89 -7.05 7.85 8.10
N LEU A 90 -6.85 9.12 7.76
CA LEU A 90 -6.96 10.21 8.74
C LEU A 90 -8.38 10.42 9.27
N LYS A 91 -9.41 10.05 8.50
CA LYS A 91 -10.82 10.09 8.96
C LYS A 91 -11.20 8.92 9.86
N GLU A 92 -10.51 7.81 9.76
CA GLU A 92 -10.78 6.65 10.60
C GLU A 92 -10.43 6.93 12.07
N LYS A 93 -11.33 6.52 12.97
CA LYS A 93 -11.15 6.68 14.43
C LYS A 93 -10.68 5.36 15.05
N ASN A 94 -9.97 5.50 16.18
CA ASN A 94 -9.54 4.34 17.00
C ASN A 94 -8.75 3.30 16.19
N VAL A 95 -7.83 3.76 15.35
CA VAL A 95 -6.93 2.90 14.59
C VAL A 95 -5.73 2.57 15.45
N ASP A 96 -5.50 1.28 15.72
CA ASP A 96 -4.40 0.79 16.54
C ASP A 96 -3.12 0.56 15.73
N ALA A 97 -3.24 0.16 14.46
CA ALA A 97 -2.09 -0.09 13.59
C ALA A 97 -2.46 0.04 12.10
N VAL A 98 -1.45 0.34 11.29
CA VAL A 98 -1.53 0.27 9.83
C VAL A 98 -0.65 -0.86 9.33
N PHE A 99 -1.16 -1.67 8.40
CA PHE A 99 -0.40 -2.62 7.61
C PHE A 99 -0.39 -2.14 6.16
N ALA A 100 0.76 -1.80 5.62
CA ALA A 100 0.90 -1.27 4.26
C ALA A 100 1.72 -2.23 3.41
N THR A 101 1.17 -2.66 2.29
CA THR A 101 1.80 -3.62 1.38
C THR A 101 2.18 -2.93 0.07
N SER A 102 3.49 -2.84 -0.24
CA SER A 102 3.93 -2.47 -1.58
C SER A 102 3.49 -3.56 -2.56
N THR A 103 3.23 -3.33 -3.78
CA THR A 103 3.54 -2.36 -4.80
C THR A 103 2.35 -1.41 -5.01
N PRO A 104 2.48 -0.14 -5.35
CA PRO A 104 3.73 0.62 -5.49
C PRO A 104 4.28 1.15 -4.15
N LEU A 105 5.48 1.71 -4.15
CA LEU A 105 6.10 2.31 -2.95
C LEU A 105 5.23 3.41 -2.31
N THR A 106 4.44 4.12 -3.13
CA THR A 106 3.53 5.20 -2.69
C THR A 106 2.50 4.75 -1.65
N VAL A 107 2.24 3.43 -1.52
CA VAL A 107 1.38 2.84 -0.47
C VAL A 107 1.95 3.10 0.94
N GLY A 108 3.26 3.30 1.07
CA GLY A 108 3.89 3.66 2.35
C GLY A 108 3.58 5.08 2.82
N PHE A 109 3.21 6.00 1.92
CA PHE A 109 2.92 7.38 2.28
C PHE A 109 1.73 7.53 3.24
N PRO A 110 0.54 6.94 2.98
CA PRO A 110 -0.55 7.00 3.95
C PRO A 110 -0.17 6.44 5.32
N ALA A 111 0.67 5.40 5.38
CA ALA A 111 1.17 4.86 6.64
C ALA A 111 2.06 5.88 7.38
N LEU A 112 2.95 6.59 6.66
CA LEU A 112 3.74 7.70 7.20
C LEU A 112 2.85 8.83 7.73
N ILE A 113 1.84 9.24 6.97
CA ILE A 113 0.87 10.27 7.37
C ILE A 113 0.13 9.84 8.65
N GLY A 114 -0.33 8.59 8.72
CA GLY A 114 -0.92 8.02 9.94
C GLY A 114 0.01 8.10 11.15
N LYS A 115 1.29 7.75 10.95
CA LYS A 115 2.33 7.84 11.99
C LYS A 115 2.58 9.27 12.43
N TRP A 116 2.77 10.20 11.50
CA TRP A 116 3.16 11.58 11.82
C TRP A 116 2.02 12.40 12.42
N PHE A 117 0.78 12.21 11.95
CA PHE A 117 -0.36 13.04 12.39
C PHE A 117 -1.20 12.42 13.51
N LYS A 118 -1.17 11.09 13.67
CA LYS A 118 -1.96 10.37 14.67
C LYS A 118 -1.16 9.44 15.58
N GLY A 119 0.17 9.35 15.40
CA GLY A 119 1.01 8.45 16.18
C GLY A 119 0.76 6.95 15.90
N ILE A 120 0.03 6.60 14.84
CA ILE A 120 -0.35 5.21 14.56
C ILE A 120 0.89 4.43 14.09
N PRO A 121 1.29 3.35 14.79
CA PRO A 121 2.38 2.50 14.34
C PRO A 121 2.02 1.76 13.06
N TYR A 122 3.00 1.49 12.20
CA TYR A 122 2.76 0.72 10.99
C TYR A 122 3.81 -0.34 10.72
N THR A 123 3.35 -1.42 10.10
CA THR A 123 4.17 -2.45 9.46
C THR A 123 4.17 -2.23 7.96
N PHE A 124 5.34 -2.27 7.34
CA PHE A 124 5.48 -2.14 5.89
C PHE A 124 5.97 -3.46 5.28
N GLU A 125 5.17 -4.03 4.39
CA GLU A 125 5.53 -5.23 3.64
C GLU A 125 6.19 -4.85 2.31
N VAL A 126 7.45 -5.25 2.15
CA VAL A 126 8.25 -5.04 0.94
C VAL A 126 8.06 -6.23 0.01
N ARG A 127 7.36 -6.03 -1.10
CA ARG A 127 7.15 -7.06 -2.12
C ARG A 127 8.07 -6.90 -3.33
N ASP A 128 8.51 -5.67 -3.57
CA ASP A 128 9.49 -5.32 -4.60
C ASP A 128 10.44 -4.27 -4.04
N LEU A 129 11.71 -4.34 -4.40
CA LEU A 129 12.70 -3.32 -4.04
C LEU A 129 12.50 -2.10 -4.96
N TRP A 130 11.84 -1.08 -4.45
CA TRP A 130 11.65 0.21 -5.08
C TRP A 130 12.63 1.21 -4.49
N PRO A 131 13.24 2.09 -5.29
CA PRO A 131 13.09 2.30 -6.75
C PRO A 131 14.01 1.42 -7.62
N GLU A 132 14.65 0.39 -7.07
CA GLU A 132 15.63 -0.46 -7.75
C GLU A 132 15.08 -1.05 -9.05
N VAL A 133 13.89 -1.68 -8.98
CA VAL A 133 13.27 -2.33 -10.13
C VAL A 133 13.06 -1.37 -11.32
N PRO A 134 12.39 -0.21 -11.18
CA PRO A 134 12.24 0.73 -12.29
C PRO A 134 13.55 1.34 -12.77
N ILE A 135 14.58 1.44 -11.93
CA ILE A 135 15.92 1.88 -12.34
C ILE A 135 16.56 0.84 -13.25
N GLN A 136 16.59 -0.42 -12.83
CA GLN A 136 17.17 -1.53 -13.60
C GLN A 136 16.43 -1.76 -14.93
N MET A 137 15.12 -1.59 -14.94
CA MET A 137 14.31 -1.66 -16.17
C MET A 137 14.49 -0.43 -17.09
N GLY A 138 15.27 0.58 -16.69
CA GLY A 138 15.46 1.81 -17.45
C GLY A 138 14.22 2.72 -17.53
N ALA A 139 13.20 2.46 -16.75
CA ALA A 139 11.99 3.28 -16.66
C ALA A 139 12.21 4.57 -15.84
N LEU A 140 13.14 4.54 -14.88
CA LEU A 140 13.52 5.69 -14.06
C LEU A 140 15.00 6.02 -14.29
N LYS A 141 15.29 7.07 -15.11
CA LYS A 141 16.64 7.47 -15.51
C LYS A 141 17.10 8.80 -14.90
N ASN A 142 16.16 9.66 -14.54
CA ASN A 142 16.49 10.98 -14.00
C ASN A 142 17.11 10.86 -12.61
N LYS A 143 18.36 11.31 -12.45
CA LYS A 143 19.13 11.20 -11.20
C LYS A 143 18.47 11.89 -10.00
N LEU A 144 17.78 13.02 -10.22
CA LEU A 144 17.06 13.73 -9.17
C LEU A 144 15.84 12.93 -8.71
N LEU A 145 15.06 12.38 -9.64
CA LEU A 145 13.91 11.54 -9.32
C LEU A 145 14.34 10.24 -8.61
N ILE A 146 15.45 9.64 -9.02
CA ILE A 146 16.05 8.49 -8.32
C ILE A 146 16.39 8.86 -6.87
N LYS A 147 17.08 9.99 -6.66
CA LYS A 147 17.45 10.46 -5.31
C LYS A 147 16.21 10.70 -4.44
N LEU A 148 15.17 11.31 -4.99
CA LEU A 148 13.90 11.54 -4.29
C LEU A 148 13.20 10.23 -3.95
N ALA A 149 13.13 9.28 -4.88
CA ALA A 149 12.51 7.99 -4.66
C ALA A 149 13.25 7.14 -3.59
N VAL A 150 14.59 7.13 -3.62
CA VAL A 150 15.42 6.49 -2.58
C VAL A 150 15.23 7.17 -1.23
N GLY A 151 15.21 8.50 -1.18
CA GLY A 151 14.94 9.26 0.05
C GLY A 151 13.55 8.93 0.63
N PHE A 152 12.56 8.80 -0.23
CA PHE A 152 11.21 8.43 0.14
C PHE A 152 11.14 6.99 0.70
N GLU A 153 11.77 6.03 0.03
CA GLU A 153 11.90 4.65 0.50
C GLU A 153 12.53 4.59 1.90
N LYS A 154 13.70 5.24 2.07
CA LYS A 154 14.38 5.33 3.38
C LYS A 154 13.48 5.90 4.46
N THR A 155 12.71 6.93 4.14
CA THR A 155 11.78 7.56 5.09
C THR A 155 10.70 6.59 5.51
N ILE A 156 10.11 5.81 4.56
CA ILE A 156 9.13 4.77 4.88
C ILE A 156 9.75 3.72 5.79
N TYR A 157 10.92 3.19 5.45
CA TYR A 157 11.54 2.11 6.23
C TYR A 157 11.94 2.57 7.64
N LYS A 158 12.56 3.75 7.76
CA LYS A 158 13.02 4.31 9.03
C LYS A 158 11.88 4.58 10.02
N ASN A 159 10.69 4.91 9.53
CA ASN A 159 9.53 5.22 10.38
C ASN A 159 8.63 4.01 10.64
N ALA A 160 8.82 2.89 9.93
CA ALA A 160 8.09 1.66 10.15
C ALA A 160 8.44 1.05 11.52
N SER A 161 7.43 0.54 12.22
CA SER A 161 7.66 -0.23 13.45
C SER A 161 8.21 -1.62 13.12
N HIS A 162 7.79 -2.18 11.98
CA HIS A 162 8.27 -3.46 11.47
C HIS A 162 8.32 -3.42 9.95
N ILE A 163 9.30 -4.13 9.37
CA ILE A 163 9.39 -4.39 7.94
C ILE A 163 9.27 -5.89 7.72
N ILE A 164 8.44 -6.26 6.77
CA ILE A 164 8.29 -7.64 6.32
C ILE A 164 8.88 -7.74 4.92
N ALA A 165 9.90 -8.57 4.75
CA ALA A 165 10.47 -8.91 3.44
C ALA A 165 10.06 -10.33 3.03
N LEU A 166 9.83 -10.55 1.73
CA LEU A 166 9.35 -11.85 1.24
C LEU A 166 10.48 -12.87 1.01
N SER A 167 11.73 -12.43 1.08
CA SER A 167 12.89 -13.31 0.92
C SER A 167 14.12 -12.72 1.63
N PRO A 168 15.13 -13.55 1.96
CA PRO A 168 16.39 -13.07 2.54
C PRO A 168 17.11 -12.02 1.68
N GLY A 169 17.00 -12.13 0.35
CA GLY A 169 17.56 -11.13 -0.56
C GLY A 169 16.88 -9.77 -0.45
N MET A 170 15.55 -9.76 -0.31
CA MET A 170 14.77 -8.52 -0.10
C MET A 170 15.02 -7.93 1.28
N GLU A 171 15.15 -8.76 2.32
CA GLU A 171 15.54 -8.33 3.67
C GLU A 171 16.88 -7.61 3.63
N LYS A 172 17.91 -8.24 3.04
CA LYS A 172 19.23 -7.63 2.87
C LYS A 172 19.16 -6.32 2.09
N GLY A 173 18.35 -6.28 1.02
CA GLY A 173 18.11 -5.05 0.25
C GLY A 173 17.48 -3.94 1.08
N ALA A 174 16.50 -4.26 1.92
CA ALA A 174 15.83 -3.29 2.80
C ALA A 174 16.76 -2.80 3.93
N LEU A 175 17.58 -3.67 4.53
CA LEU A 175 18.53 -3.32 5.58
C LEU A 175 19.67 -2.40 5.10
N ASN A 176 20.02 -2.47 3.81
CA ASN A 176 21.06 -1.64 3.21
C ASN A 176 20.58 -0.24 2.79
N ARG A 177 19.33 0.10 3.09
CA ARG A 177 18.73 1.44 2.84
C ARG A 177 18.79 2.31 4.08
#